data_c45bc7606f8d681f8e278d151e86837a
#
_entry.id   c45bc7606f8d681f8e278d151e86837a
#
_cell.length_a   1.000
_cell.length_b   1.000
_cell.length_c   1.000
_cell.angle_alpha   90.00
_cell.angle_beta   90.00
_cell.angle_gamma   90.00
#
_symmetry.space_group_name_H-M   'P 1'
#
loop_
_entity.id
_entity.type
_entity.pdbx_description
1 polymer ?
#
loop_
_entity_poly.entity_id
_entity_poly.type
_entity_poly.pdbx_seq_one_letter_code
_entity_poly.pdbx_strand_id
1 'polypeptide(L)'
;TKPSGEALVELTASRRFKIIGSPFEDENGVPSARVEWIDESEGAGEQMVQGSTTSEGGTVDPSSCDDEAKALAMELPGLVDEWRALVISRKRERQPDQLKLIMSHLGPMPSIYRPAELACWVAGLINPIPALGVAYEIRPALLCSPTVGDMIRVSHRGISLSIENLRNSPQV
;
A
#
# COMPACT_ATOMS: atom_id res chain seq x y z
N THR A 1 11.35 -42.71 -0.92
CA THR A 1 11.12 -41.36 -0.43
C THR A 1 10.05 -40.73 -1.32
N LYS A 2 8.82 -40.58 -0.81
CA LYS A 2 7.77 -39.83 -1.52
C LYS A 2 8.21 -38.38 -1.56
N PRO A 3 8.13 -37.67 -2.70
CA PRO A 3 8.33 -36.22 -2.71
C PRO A 3 7.26 -35.58 -1.82
N SER A 4 7.69 -34.73 -0.89
CA SER A 4 6.77 -33.89 -0.14
C SER A 4 5.95 -33.10 -1.16
N GLY A 5 4.63 -33.18 -1.07
CA GLY A 5 3.73 -32.54 -2.03
C GLY A 5 3.64 -31.02 -1.81
N GLU A 6 4.77 -30.37 -1.62
CA GLU A 6 4.85 -28.91 -1.55
C GLU A 6 4.73 -28.33 -2.95
N ALA A 7 3.68 -27.57 -3.19
CA ALA A 7 3.51 -26.80 -4.41
C ALA A 7 3.96 -25.37 -4.16
N LEU A 8 4.89 -24.89 -4.98
CA LEU A 8 5.22 -23.46 -5.02
C LEU A 8 4.13 -22.74 -5.82
N VAL A 9 3.43 -21.83 -5.18
CA VAL A 9 2.38 -21.02 -5.81
C VAL A 9 2.84 -19.58 -5.84
N GLU A 10 2.87 -18.99 -7.02
CA GLU A 10 3.07 -17.56 -7.19
C GLU A 10 1.72 -16.86 -7.27
N LEU A 11 1.50 -15.86 -6.41
CA LEU A 11 0.26 -15.10 -6.34
C LEU A 11 0.54 -13.66 -6.73
N THR A 12 -0.21 -13.16 -7.72
CA THR A 12 -0.19 -11.76 -8.11
C THR A 12 -1.45 -11.07 -7.62
N ALA A 13 -1.30 -10.03 -6.77
CA ALA A 13 -2.42 -9.22 -6.33
C ALA A 13 -2.96 -8.40 -7.51
N SER A 14 -4.28 -8.37 -7.70
CA SER A 14 -4.94 -7.68 -8.81
C SER A 14 -5.78 -6.50 -8.34
N ARG A 15 -6.72 -6.73 -7.44
CA ARG A 15 -7.66 -5.70 -6.96
C ARG A 15 -7.96 -5.88 -5.49
N ARG A 16 -8.34 -4.80 -4.83
CA ARG A 16 -8.83 -4.83 -3.45
C ARG A 16 -10.30 -5.23 -3.41
N PHE A 17 -10.70 -5.88 -2.34
CA PHE A 17 -12.09 -6.20 -2.06
C PHE A 17 -12.38 -6.11 -0.57
N LYS A 18 -13.66 -5.96 -0.24
CA LYS A 18 -14.18 -6.01 1.12
C LYS A 18 -14.96 -7.31 1.30
N ILE A 19 -14.71 -8.02 2.38
CA ILE A 19 -15.52 -9.18 2.75
C ILE A 19 -16.85 -8.68 3.32
N ILE A 20 -17.97 -9.20 2.78
CA ILE A 20 -19.31 -8.86 3.21
C ILE A 20 -19.89 -10.03 3.99
N GLY A 21 -20.28 -9.76 5.23
CA GLY A 21 -20.80 -10.78 6.13
C GLY A 21 -19.74 -11.68 6.71
N SER A 22 -20.13 -12.84 7.19
CA SER A 22 -19.22 -13.85 7.74
C SER A 22 -18.72 -14.78 6.65
N PRO A 23 -17.46 -15.21 6.68
CA PRO A 23 -16.97 -16.31 5.87
C PRO A 23 -17.78 -17.59 6.15
N PHE A 24 -17.90 -18.45 5.17
CA PHE A 24 -18.63 -19.71 5.25
C PHE A 24 -17.82 -20.82 4.56
N GLU A 25 -18.15 -22.07 4.82
CA GLU A 25 -17.64 -23.20 4.04
C GLU A 25 -18.60 -23.51 2.90
N ASP A 26 -18.07 -23.75 1.71
CA ASP A 26 -18.87 -24.21 0.58
C ASP A 26 -19.21 -25.70 0.69
N GLU A 27 -19.94 -26.22 -0.29
CA GLU A 27 -20.42 -27.62 -0.32
C GLU A 27 -19.25 -28.64 -0.32
N ASN A 28 -18.03 -28.20 -0.62
CA ASN A 28 -16.81 -29.01 -0.63
C ASN A 28 -15.96 -28.81 0.62
N GLY A 29 -16.44 -28.03 1.61
CA GLY A 29 -15.69 -27.69 2.81
C GLY A 29 -14.59 -26.65 2.59
N VAL A 30 -14.64 -25.91 1.47
CA VAL A 30 -13.65 -24.87 1.15
C VAL A 30 -14.08 -23.56 1.78
N PRO A 31 -13.19 -22.89 2.56
CA PRO A 31 -13.47 -21.56 3.10
C PRO A 31 -13.77 -20.57 1.98
N SER A 32 -14.94 -19.94 2.04
CA SER A 32 -15.46 -19.02 1.04
C SER A 32 -16.03 -17.77 1.69
N ALA A 33 -16.05 -16.65 0.95
CA ALA A 33 -16.62 -15.41 1.42
C ALA A 33 -17.29 -14.64 0.28
N ARG A 34 -18.33 -13.89 0.61
CA ARG A 34 -18.88 -12.89 -0.32
C ARG A 34 -17.98 -11.67 -0.29
N VAL A 35 -17.67 -11.14 -1.48
CA VAL A 35 -16.81 -9.97 -1.61
C VAL A 35 -17.47 -8.88 -2.44
N GLU A 36 -17.18 -7.66 -2.08
CA GLU A 36 -17.45 -6.45 -2.85
C GLU A 36 -16.12 -5.88 -3.34
N TRP A 37 -16.01 -5.69 -4.64
CA TRP A 37 -14.79 -5.11 -5.22
C TRP A 37 -14.73 -3.63 -4.92
N ILE A 38 -13.55 -3.14 -4.55
CA ILE A 38 -13.28 -1.72 -4.37
C ILE A 38 -12.83 -1.18 -5.72
N ASP A 39 -13.67 -0.29 -6.30
CA ASP A 39 -13.31 0.39 -7.54
C ASP A 39 -12.24 1.44 -7.29
N GLU A 40 -11.10 1.27 -7.96
CA GLU A 40 -9.96 2.19 -7.90
C GLU A 40 -9.98 3.19 -9.07
N SER A 41 -11.09 3.23 -9.83
CA SER A 41 -11.21 3.99 -11.08
C SER A 41 -11.39 5.50 -10.91
N GLU A 42 -11.48 6.03 -9.70
CA GLU A 42 -11.65 7.48 -9.47
C GLU A 42 -10.36 8.30 -9.61
N GLY A 43 -9.35 7.77 -10.29
CA GLY A 43 -8.08 8.49 -10.54
C GLY A 43 -7.67 8.65 -11.99
N ALA A 44 -8.35 7.98 -12.92
CA ALA A 44 -8.12 8.13 -14.35
C ALA A 44 -9.28 8.92 -14.96
N GLY A 45 -9.12 10.23 -15.03
CA GLY A 45 -10.07 11.08 -15.76
C GLY A 45 -10.08 10.71 -17.21
N GLU A 46 -11.24 10.23 -17.70
CA GLU A 46 -11.85 10.67 -18.94
C GLU A 46 -13.25 10.07 -19.09
N GLN A 47 -14.19 11.00 -19.05
CA GLN A 47 -15.39 11.15 -19.87
C GLN A 47 -16.52 10.10 -19.82
N MET A 48 -17.59 10.65 -19.54
CA MET A 48 -18.87 10.82 -20.23
C MET A 48 -20.10 10.16 -19.59
N VAL A 49 -20.97 11.08 -19.23
CA VAL A 49 -22.41 11.21 -19.58
C VAL A 49 -23.45 10.59 -18.65
N GLN A 50 -24.16 11.55 -18.05
CA GLN A 50 -25.60 11.66 -17.79
C GLN A 50 -26.33 10.63 -16.93
N GLY A 51 -26.90 11.16 -15.89
CA GLY A 51 -28.07 10.57 -15.21
C GLY A 51 -28.32 11.19 -13.84
N SER A 52 -29.20 12.17 -13.81
CA SER A 52 -29.78 12.81 -12.61
C SER A 52 -30.16 11.84 -11.52
N THR A 53 -29.88 12.16 -10.26
CA THR A 53 -30.95 12.39 -9.25
C THR A 53 -30.36 12.92 -7.93
N THR A 54 -30.99 13.94 -7.45
CA THR A 54 -30.89 14.71 -6.22
C THR A 54 -30.81 13.86 -4.95
N SER A 55 -29.85 14.17 -4.05
CA SER A 55 -30.09 14.10 -2.59
C SER A 55 -29.13 15.07 -1.90
N GLU A 56 -29.70 16.02 -1.19
CA GLU A 56 -29.03 17.03 -0.37
C GLU A 56 -28.33 16.35 0.84
N GLY A 57 -27.09 16.74 1.10
CA GLY A 57 -26.38 16.36 2.33
C GLY A 57 -24.89 16.68 2.22
N GLY A 58 -24.49 17.88 2.71
CA GLY A 58 -23.12 18.22 3.13
C GLY A 58 -22.02 18.01 2.10
N THR A 59 -21.88 18.91 1.15
CA THR A 59 -20.75 18.97 0.21
C THR A 59 -19.44 19.25 0.97
N VAL A 60 -18.70 18.21 1.29
CA VAL A 60 -17.25 18.30 1.43
C VAL A 60 -16.73 18.39 -0.01
N ASP A 61 -16.12 19.52 -0.34
CA ASP A 61 -15.61 19.81 -1.69
C ASP A 61 -14.58 18.74 -2.09
N PRO A 62 -14.86 17.85 -3.06
CA PRO A 62 -13.95 16.74 -3.40
C PRO A 62 -12.67 17.22 -4.07
N SER A 63 -12.59 18.49 -4.49
CA SER A 63 -11.43 19.05 -5.18
C SER A 63 -10.23 19.31 -4.27
N SER A 64 -10.43 19.70 -3.01
CA SER A 64 -9.33 20.02 -2.10
C SER A 64 -8.64 18.77 -1.56
N CYS A 65 -9.38 17.67 -1.36
CA CYS A 65 -8.83 16.43 -0.86
C CYS A 65 -7.94 15.72 -1.90
N ASP A 66 -8.26 15.90 -3.16
CA ASP A 66 -7.53 15.31 -4.29
C ASP A 66 -6.17 16.00 -4.54
N ASP A 67 -6.12 17.33 -4.39
CA ASP A 67 -4.90 18.10 -4.63
C ASP A 67 -3.86 17.87 -3.52
N GLU A 68 -4.29 17.74 -2.27
CA GLU A 68 -3.39 17.35 -1.17
C GLU A 68 -2.80 15.96 -1.40
N ALA A 69 -3.62 14.97 -1.75
CA ALA A 69 -3.14 13.62 -2.03
C ALA A 69 -2.18 13.58 -3.21
N LYS A 70 -2.42 14.38 -4.26
CA LYS A 70 -1.49 14.53 -5.39
C LYS A 70 -0.15 15.12 -4.93
N ALA A 71 -0.16 16.17 -4.11
CA ALA A 71 1.05 16.76 -3.57
C ALA A 71 1.85 15.73 -2.76
N LEU A 72 1.20 14.99 -1.86
CA LEU A 72 1.84 13.92 -1.08
C LEU A 72 2.40 12.80 -1.97
N ALA A 73 1.68 12.41 -3.03
CA ALA A 73 2.16 11.41 -3.99
C ALA A 73 3.44 11.87 -4.71
N MET A 74 3.56 13.16 -5.01
CA MET A 74 4.77 13.74 -5.62
C MET A 74 5.98 13.72 -4.68
N GLU A 75 5.78 13.74 -3.37
CA GLU A 75 6.85 13.67 -2.37
C GLU A 75 7.37 12.24 -2.16
N LEU A 76 6.53 11.21 -2.37
CA LEU A 76 6.86 9.83 -2.08
C LEU A 76 8.18 9.34 -2.70
N PRO A 77 8.53 9.64 -3.96
CA PRO A 77 9.80 9.21 -4.54
C PRO A 77 11.01 9.73 -3.77
N GLY A 78 10.99 11.02 -3.38
CA GLY A 78 12.06 11.62 -2.59
C GLY A 78 12.19 10.99 -1.21
N LEU A 79 11.06 10.73 -0.55
CA LEU A 79 11.03 10.04 0.75
C LEU A 79 11.55 8.59 0.65
N VAL A 80 11.24 7.89 -0.43
CA VAL A 80 11.78 6.53 -0.69
C VAL A 80 13.30 6.56 -0.82
N ASP A 81 13.85 7.50 -1.57
CA ASP A 81 15.31 7.61 -1.75
C ASP A 81 16.00 7.96 -0.43
N GLU A 82 15.44 8.89 0.35
CA GLU A 82 15.94 9.23 1.67
C GLU A 82 15.89 8.03 2.63
N TRP A 83 14.75 7.34 2.68
CA TRP A 83 14.57 6.17 3.53
C TRP A 83 15.61 5.09 3.22
N ARG A 84 15.83 4.80 1.93
CA ARG A 84 16.84 3.82 1.48
C ARG A 84 18.26 4.22 1.93
N ALA A 85 18.61 5.49 1.73
CA ALA A 85 19.91 6.01 2.16
C ALA A 85 20.13 5.87 3.68
N LEU A 86 19.08 6.14 4.47
CA LEU A 86 19.12 5.98 5.92
C LEU A 86 19.21 4.51 6.36
N VAL A 87 18.49 3.60 5.74
CA VAL A 87 18.58 2.15 6.03
C VAL A 87 20.01 1.66 5.82
N ILE A 88 20.61 2.01 4.68
CA ILE A 88 21.99 1.60 4.35
C ILE A 88 23.00 2.25 5.32
N SER A 89 22.93 3.58 5.48
CA SER A 89 23.91 4.31 6.31
C SER A 89 23.86 3.92 7.79
N ARG A 90 22.66 3.56 8.28
CA ARG A 90 22.43 3.13 9.66
C ARG A 90 22.58 1.62 9.87
N LYS A 91 22.93 0.86 8.81
CA LYS A 91 23.11 -0.60 8.83
C LYS A 91 21.90 -1.34 9.45
N ARG A 92 20.68 -0.95 9.04
CA ARG A 92 19.43 -1.49 9.60
C ARG A 92 18.96 -2.78 8.95
N GLU A 93 19.69 -3.29 7.98
CA GLU A 93 19.42 -4.59 7.40
C GLU A 93 19.77 -5.71 8.41
N ARG A 94 18.87 -6.67 8.56
CA ARG A 94 19.11 -7.87 9.41
C ARG A 94 19.99 -8.90 8.71
N GLN A 95 19.94 -8.91 7.39
CA GLN A 95 20.71 -9.80 6.54
C GLN A 95 21.41 -8.97 5.46
N PRO A 96 22.59 -9.36 5.02
CA PRO A 96 23.26 -8.71 3.91
C PRO A 96 22.34 -8.65 2.67
N ASP A 97 22.32 -7.53 1.98
CA ASP A 97 21.54 -7.32 0.76
C ASP A 97 20.00 -7.47 0.91
N GLN A 98 19.46 -7.41 2.13
CA GLN A 98 18.02 -7.55 2.38
C GLN A 98 17.22 -6.49 1.61
N LEU A 99 17.65 -5.23 1.62
CA LEU A 99 16.99 -4.15 0.89
C LEU A 99 17.01 -4.40 -0.62
N LYS A 100 18.13 -4.87 -1.14
CA LYS A 100 18.26 -5.22 -2.56
C LYS A 100 17.32 -6.35 -2.95
N LEU A 101 17.16 -7.36 -2.09
CA LEU A 101 16.23 -8.46 -2.32
C LEU A 101 14.78 -7.97 -2.32
N ILE A 102 14.39 -7.12 -1.35
CA ILE A 102 13.06 -6.52 -1.30
C ILE A 102 12.77 -5.71 -2.58
N MET A 103 13.71 -4.87 -2.99
CA MET A 103 13.59 -4.07 -4.21
C MET A 103 13.45 -4.95 -5.46
N SER A 104 14.15 -6.08 -5.52
CA SER A 104 14.03 -7.01 -6.65
C SER A 104 12.66 -7.69 -6.72
N HIS A 105 12.06 -7.99 -5.57
CA HIS A 105 10.71 -8.58 -5.51
C HIS A 105 9.61 -7.56 -5.80
N LEU A 106 9.77 -6.32 -5.34
CA LEU A 106 8.79 -5.26 -5.60
C LEU A 106 8.83 -4.77 -7.06
N GLY A 107 9.97 -4.97 -7.73
CA GLY A 107 10.18 -4.41 -9.06
C GLY A 107 10.36 -2.90 -9.06
N PRO A 108 10.26 -2.26 -10.23
CA PRO A 108 10.42 -0.82 -10.37
C PRO A 108 9.32 -0.07 -9.62
N MET A 109 9.69 1.07 -9.02
CA MET A 109 8.73 1.95 -8.35
C MET A 109 7.69 2.46 -9.36
N PRO A 110 6.39 2.32 -9.04
CA PRO A 110 5.33 2.83 -9.90
C PRO A 110 5.40 4.35 -10.07
N SER A 111 4.88 4.83 -11.20
CA SER A 111 4.76 6.27 -11.47
C SER A 111 3.77 6.94 -10.51
N ILE A 112 3.98 8.23 -10.24
CA ILE A 112 3.04 9.09 -9.50
C ILE A 112 1.64 9.17 -10.13
N TYR A 113 1.54 8.86 -11.43
CA TYR A 113 0.26 8.77 -12.15
C TYR A 113 -0.50 7.45 -11.89
N ARG A 114 0.09 6.54 -11.09
CA ARG A 114 -0.52 5.29 -10.63
C ARG A 114 -0.50 5.25 -9.10
N PRO A 115 -1.24 6.17 -8.45
CA PRO A 115 -1.07 6.46 -7.01
C PRO A 115 -1.43 5.26 -6.12
N ALA A 116 -2.44 4.46 -6.46
CA ALA A 116 -2.78 3.26 -5.69
C ALA A 116 -1.64 2.24 -5.68
N GLU A 117 -1.02 1.99 -6.84
CA GLU A 117 0.11 1.08 -6.95
C GLU A 117 1.34 1.63 -6.23
N LEU A 118 1.59 2.94 -6.35
CA LEU A 118 2.69 3.60 -5.64
C LEU A 118 2.52 3.46 -4.13
N ALA A 119 1.32 3.68 -3.60
CA ALA A 119 1.03 3.52 -2.18
C ALA A 119 1.27 2.07 -1.70
N CYS A 120 0.78 1.09 -2.46
CA CYS A 120 1.01 -0.34 -2.17
C CYS A 120 2.49 -0.70 -2.23
N TRP A 121 3.23 -0.18 -3.21
CA TRP A 121 4.65 -0.42 -3.38
C TRP A 121 5.46 0.14 -2.20
N VAL A 122 5.16 1.37 -1.76
CA VAL A 122 5.80 1.99 -0.58
C VAL A 122 5.51 1.17 0.68
N ALA A 123 4.27 0.74 0.89
CA ALA A 123 3.93 -0.12 2.02
C ALA A 123 4.69 -1.47 1.96
N GLY A 124 4.81 -2.07 0.78
CA GLY A 124 5.61 -3.27 0.56
C GLY A 124 7.10 -3.06 0.87
N LEU A 125 7.64 -1.88 0.57
CA LEU A 125 9.03 -1.54 0.82
C LEU A 125 9.35 -1.43 2.32
N ILE A 126 8.53 -0.70 3.09
CA ILE A 126 8.86 -0.37 4.49
C ILE A 126 8.52 -1.49 5.47
N ASN A 127 7.54 -2.34 5.19
CA ASN A 127 7.07 -3.37 6.11
C ASN A 127 8.02 -4.56 6.35
N PRO A 128 8.77 -5.08 5.35
CA PRO A 128 9.62 -6.25 5.55
C PRO A 128 10.84 -6.03 6.45
N ILE A 129 11.12 -4.79 6.84
CA ILE A 129 12.27 -4.46 7.69
C ILE A 129 11.79 -4.14 9.13
N PRO A 130 11.42 -5.16 9.92
CA PRO A 130 10.86 -4.95 11.25
C PRO A 130 11.90 -4.44 12.27
N ALA A 131 13.20 -4.46 11.92
CA ALA A 131 14.25 -3.88 12.75
C ALA A 131 14.13 -2.38 12.94
N LEU A 132 13.30 -1.73 12.14
CA LEU A 132 13.14 -0.29 12.21
C LEU A 132 12.28 0.16 13.38
N GLY A 133 11.59 -0.76 14.05
CA GLY A 133 10.80 -0.46 15.25
C GLY A 133 9.68 0.57 15.04
N VAL A 134 9.40 0.87 13.78
CA VAL A 134 8.87 2.13 13.29
C VAL A 134 7.66 1.95 12.46
N ALA A 135 7.65 0.88 11.71
CA ALA A 135 6.50 0.61 10.91
C ALA A 135 5.50 -0.08 11.83
N TYR A 136 4.61 0.69 12.42
CA TYR A 136 3.30 0.14 12.65
C TYR A 136 2.92 -0.57 11.35
N GLU A 137 2.34 -1.74 11.48
CA GLU A 137 1.81 -2.47 10.33
C GLU A 137 0.83 -1.57 9.58
N ILE A 138 1.27 -0.93 8.49
CA ILE A 138 0.44 0.00 7.73
C ILE A 138 -0.42 -0.70 6.68
N ARG A 139 -0.14 -1.97 6.36
CA ARG A 139 -0.90 -2.71 5.34
C ARG A 139 -2.39 -2.83 5.66
N PRO A 140 -2.83 -3.14 6.89
CA PRO A 140 -4.26 -3.14 7.19
C PRO A 140 -4.91 -1.78 6.96
N ALA A 141 -4.27 -0.70 7.41
CA ALA A 141 -4.78 0.65 7.22
C ALA A 141 -4.86 1.01 5.72
N LEU A 142 -3.82 0.66 4.95
CA LEU A 142 -3.79 0.86 3.51
C LEU A 142 -4.91 0.09 2.80
N LEU A 143 -5.07 -1.20 3.13
CA LEU A 143 -6.08 -2.06 2.48
C LEU A 143 -7.51 -1.63 2.85
N CYS A 144 -7.72 -1.09 4.06
CA CYS A 144 -9.00 -0.58 4.51
C CYS A 144 -9.26 0.87 4.09
N SER A 145 -8.33 1.55 3.44
CA SER A 145 -8.50 2.92 2.99
C SER A 145 -9.65 3.02 1.98
N PRO A 146 -10.64 3.90 2.20
CA PRO A 146 -11.81 4.01 1.33
C PRO A 146 -11.47 4.60 -0.04
N THR A 147 -10.47 5.49 -0.10
CA THR A 147 -10.06 6.18 -1.33
C THR A 147 -8.58 6.00 -1.62
N VAL A 148 -8.18 6.24 -2.87
CA VAL A 148 -6.77 6.26 -3.27
C VAL A 148 -6.01 7.39 -2.55
N GLY A 149 -6.65 8.53 -2.32
CA GLY A 149 -6.08 9.63 -1.54
C GLY A 149 -5.73 9.20 -0.11
N ASP A 150 -6.59 8.43 0.54
CA ASP A 150 -6.31 7.88 1.88
C ASP A 150 -5.16 6.88 1.87
N MET A 151 -5.04 6.06 0.82
CA MET A 151 -3.91 5.16 0.64
C MET A 151 -2.58 5.94 0.57
N ILE A 152 -2.56 7.04 -0.19
CA ILE A 152 -1.38 7.91 -0.29
C ILE A 152 -1.05 8.52 1.07
N ARG A 153 -2.03 9.06 1.80
CA ARG A 153 -1.81 9.63 3.15
C ARG A 153 -1.25 8.60 4.12
N VAL A 154 -1.80 7.38 4.13
CA VAL A 154 -1.30 6.27 4.96
C VAL A 154 0.16 5.94 4.63
N SER A 155 0.48 5.81 3.35
CA SER A 155 1.83 5.46 2.90
C SER A 155 2.83 6.58 3.16
N HIS A 156 2.46 7.82 2.87
CA HIS A 156 3.29 9.00 3.14
C HIS A 156 3.58 9.13 4.64
N ARG A 157 2.56 9.03 5.49
CA ARG A 157 2.74 9.06 6.95
C ARG A 157 3.62 7.91 7.43
N GLY A 158 3.41 6.70 6.90
CA GLY A 158 4.19 5.51 7.28
C GLY A 158 5.67 5.68 6.99
N ILE A 159 6.02 6.10 5.78
CA ILE A 159 7.44 6.30 5.40
C ILE A 159 8.07 7.48 6.14
N SER A 160 7.35 8.58 6.33
CA SER A 160 7.83 9.76 7.07
C SER A 160 8.16 9.43 8.53
N LEU A 161 7.28 8.71 9.22
CA LEU A 161 7.53 8.23 10.58
C LEU A 161 8.71 7.27 10.62
N SER A 162 8.87 6.41 9.60
CA SER A 162 10.01 5.52 9.48
C SER A 162 11.32 6.29 9.34
N ILE A 163 11.36 7.32 8.52
CA ILE A 163 12.51 8.22 8.36
C ILE A 163 12.86 8.91 9.68
N GLU A 164 11.88 9.48 10.35
CA GLU A 164 12.07 10.17 11.62
C GLU A 164 12.71 9.26 12.67
N ASN A 165 12.21 8.05 12.81
CA ASN A 165 12.76 7.08 13.75
C ASN A 165 14.16 6.59 13.34
N LEU A 166 14.43 6.43 12.04
CA LEU A 166 15.77 6.13 11.55
C LEU A 166 16.77 7.24 11.88
N ARG A 167 16.35 8.51 11.77
CA ARG A 167 17.16 9.66 12.13
C ARG A 167 17.46 9.71 13.64
N ASN A 168 16.45 9.40 14.46
CA ASN A 168 16.52 9.48 15.92
C ASN A 168 17.14 8.23 16.57
N SER A 169 17.26 7.12 15.85
CA SER A 169 17.84 5.89 16.39
C SER A 169 19.35 6.01 16.57
N PRO A 170 19.92 5.59 17.71
CA PRO A 170 21.37 5.57 17.90
C PRO A 170 22.05 4.70 16.86
N GLN A 171 23.24 5.12 16.44
CA GLN A 171 24.09 4.27 15.58
C GLN A 171 24.53 3.05 16.40
N VAL A 172 24.31 1.86 15.86
CA VAL A 172 24.80 0.59 16.43
C VAL A 172 26.22 0.32 15.93
#